data_a95cd13eaa93ff2b0d267209fe97c6df
#
_entry.id   a95cd13eaa93ff2b0d267209fe97c6df
#
_cell.length_a   1.000
_cell.length_b   1.000
_cell.length_c   1.000
_cell.angle_alpha   90.00
_cell.angle_beta   90.00
_cell.angle_gamma   90.00
#
_symmetry.space_group_name_H-M   'P 1'
#
loop_
_entity.id
_entity.type
_entity.pdbx_description
1 polymer ?
#
loop_
_entity_poly.entity_id
_entity_poly.type
_entity_poly.pdbx_seq_one_letter_code
_entity_poly.pdbx_strand_id
1 'polypeptide(L)'
;AEKTAKAVTGSVEEWTGFLQSAARLYKYSYPEQLLIYAQRPDATACASYEIWNQTMRRYVRRGARGIALPNGAGAVRYVFDGADTGARKSSREVKTWALDENNREAVAHALETQYGSAAKLGIAGQLEEIAMQQSMDYWQWHQDELRGIVDGSFLEGYDELNLEIAFRNTAAASVKYMLLSRCNLAREYQIEPEELAGVLEWNTSAASSALGSAISELSEGVLRQIERTIRQYERSQNHDERTDVYEER
;
A
#
# COMPACT_ATOMS: atom_id res chain seq x y z
N ALA A 1 18.17 -2.88 1.12
CA ALA A 1 17.03 -2.70 0.21
C ALA A 1 17.22 -3.50 -1.08
N GLU A 2 18.28 -3.27 -1.86
CA GLU A 2 18.51 -3.95 -3.15
C GLU A 2 18.46 -5.48 -3.09
N LYS A 3 19.18 -6.07 -2.14
CA LYS A 3 19.16 -7.52 -1.95
C LYS A 3 17.76 -8.04 -1.61
N THR A 4 16.99 -7.26 -0.87
CA THR A 4 15.61 -7.60 -0.51
C THR A 4 14.68 -7.42 -1.71
N ALA A 5 14.86 -6.36 -2.50
CA ALA A 5 14.09 -6.13 -3.71
C ALA A 5 14.17 -7.33 -4.67
N LYS A 6 15.40 -7.79 -4.94
CA LYS A 6 15.63 -9.00 -5.76
C LYS A 6 15.04 -10.26 -5.13
N ALA A 7 15.03 -10.37 -3.80
CA ALA A 7 14.48 -11.54 -3.12
C ALA A 7 12.95 -11.60 -3.24
N VAL A 8 12.26 -10.49 -3.04
CA VAL A 8 10.79 -10.45 -3.12
C VAL A 8 10.24 -10.65 -4.52
N THR A 9 11.00 -10.31 -5.56
CA THR A 9 10.63 -10.58 -6.96
C THR A 9 11.10 -11.94 -7.47
N GLY A 10 11.70 -12.76 -6.60
CA GLY A 10 12.24 -14.08 -6.95
C GLY A 10 11.19 -15.18 -7.09
N SER A 11 9.98 -15.00 -6.55
CA SER A 11 8.84 -15.87 -6.72
C SER A 11 7.52 -15.11 -6.54
N VAL A 12 6.44 -15.63 -7.12
CA VAL A 12 5.10 -15.06 -6.97
C VAL A 12 4.65 -15.07 -5.50
N GLU A 13 5.01 -16.09 -4.76
CA GLU A 13 4.68 -16.23 -3.32
C GLU A 13 5.36 -15.14 -2.49
N GLU A 14 6.66 -14.92 -2.67
CA GLU A 14 7.40 -13.84 -1.96
C GLU A 14 6.85 -12.47 -2.34
N TRP A 15 6.55 -12.25 -3.61
CA TRP A 15 5.95 -11.02 -4.08
C TRP A 15 4.59 -10.77 -3.44
N THR A 16 3.73 -11.77 -3.43
CA THR A 16 2.39 -11.71 -2.81
C THR A 16 2.50 -11.39 -1.31
N GLY A 17 3.40 -12.07 -0.59
CA GLY A 17 3.67 -11.81 0.83
C GLY A 17 4.14 -10.38 1.08
N PHE A 18 5.04 -9.87 0.23
CA PHE A 18 5.49 -8.49 0.28
C PHE A 18 4.33 -7.50 0.03
N LEU A 19 3.52 -7.71 -1.03
CA LEU A 19 2.39 -6.84 -1.36
C LEU A 19 1.36 -6.77 -0.22
N GLN A 20 1.09 -7.88 0.46
CA GLN A 20 0.22 -7.90 1.65
C GLN A 20 0.77 -7.03 2.79
N SER A 21 2.07 -7.07 3.03
CA SER A 21 2.72 -6.22 4.02
C SER A 21 2.71 -4.76 3.58
N ALA A 22 3.07 -4.47 2.34
CA ALA A 22 3.09 -3.14 1.76
C ALA A 22 1.70 -2.48 1.79
N ALA A 23 0.63 -3.23 1.53
CA ALA A 23 -0.75 -2.77 1.61
C ALA A 23 -1.12 -2.22 3.01
N ARG A 24 -0.62 -2.84 4.08
CA ARG A 24 -0.80 -2.32 5.45
C ARG A 24 0.06 -1.08 5.72
N LEU A 25 1.22 -1.01 5.09
CA LEU A 25 2.27 -0.02 5.30
C LEU A 25 2.40 0.99 4.14
N TYR A 26 1.33 1.18 3.37
CA TYR A 26 1.30 1.97 2.13
C TYR A 26 1.77 3.43 2.28
N LYS A 27 1.88 3.94 3.51
CA LYS A 27 2.40 5.29 3.81
C LYS A 27 3.93 5.37 3.89
N TYR A 28 4.61 4.24 3.87
CA TYR A 28 6.06 4.14 3.78
C TYR A 28 6.47 4.06 2.32
N SER A 29 7.63 4.62 1.99
CA SER A 29 8.22 4.47 0.66
C SER A 29 8.57 3.00 0.37
N TYR A 30 8.63 2.62 -0.90
CA TYR A 30 8.97 1.26 -1.29
C TYR A 30 10.25 0.72 -0.63
N PRO A 31 11.39 1.46 -0.58
CA PRO A 31 12.59 0.98 0.11
C PRO A 31 12.36 0.74 1.61
N GLU A 32 11.54 1.54 2.26
CA GLU A 32 11.20 1.35 3.68
C GLU A 32 10.26 0.17 3.88
N GLN A 33 9.27 -0.03 2.98
CA GLN A 33 8.40 -1.20 2.99
C GLN A 33 9.19 -2.50 2.88
N LEU A 34 10.19 -2.55 1.98
CA LEU A 34 11.11 -3.69 1.85
C LEU A 34 11.88 -3.97 3.14
N LEU A 35 12.41 -2.92 3.76
CA LEU A 35 13.18 -3.05 5.00
C LEU A 35 12.31 -3.46 6.19
N ILE A 36 11.07 -2.97 6.25
CA ILE A 36 10.11 -3.41 7.27
C ILE A 36 9.75 -4.88 7.03
N TYR A 37 9.40 -5.25 5.80
CA TYR A 37 9.06 -6.63 5.45
C TYR A 37 10.19 -7.61 5.78
N ALA A 38 11.42 -7.28 5.43
CA ALA A 38 12.58 -8.13 5.72
C ALA A 38 12.85 -8.34 7.21
N GLN A 39 12.50 -7.37 8.06
CA GLN A 39 12.73 -7.43 9.51
C GLN A 39 11.51 -7.92 10.28
N ARG A 40 10.31 -7.62 9.74
CA ARG A 40 9.03 -7.95 10.37
C ARG A 40 7.89 -8.03 9.33
N PRO A 41 7.73 -9.15 8.65
CA PRO A 41 6.73 -9.31 7.57
C PRO A 41 5.28 -9.20 8.06
N ASP A 42 5.02 -9.46 9.34
CA ASP A 42 3.72 -9.37 10.00
C ASP A 42 3.38 -7.96 10.56
N ALA A 43 4.24 -6.97 10.35
CA ALA A 43 4.00 -5.60 10.83
C ALA A 43 2.67 -5.03 10.33
N THR A 44 1.97 -4.33 11.22
CA THR A 44 0.62 -3.79 10.93
C THR A 44 0.55 -2.28 10.94
N ALA A 45 1.17 -1.63 11.92
CA ALA A 45 1.16 -0.18 12.10
C ALA A 45 2.46 0.29 12.74
N CYS A 46 3.39 0.71 11.93
CA CYS A 46 4.70 1.16 12.40
C CYS A 46 4.74 2.67 12.63
N ALA A 47 5.38 3.09 13.72
CA ALA A 47 5.68 4.49 13.99
C ALA A 47 6.93 4.63 14.86
N SER A 48 7.50 5.86 14.93
CA SER A 48 8.65 6.15 15.79
C SER A 48 8.27 6.05 17.27
N TYR A 49 9.29 5.92 18.11
CA TYR A 49 9.12 5.92 19.56
C TYR A 49 8.38 7.17 20.06
N GLU A 50 8.71 8.34 19.49
CA GLU A 50 8.11 9.62 19.85
C GLU A 50 6.62 9.65 19.55
N ILE A 51 6.20 9.15 18.36
CA ILE A 51 4.78 9.07 17.98
C ILE A 51 4.04 8.14 18.95
N TRP A 52 4.60 6.97 19.25
CA TRP A 52 3.96 6.06 20.19
C TRP A 52 3.82 6.69 21.59
N ASN A 53 4.89 7.29 22.11
CA ASN A 53 4.90 7.78 23.49
C ASN A 53 4.18 9.12 23.67
N GLN A 54 4.41 10.09 22.77
CA GLN A 54 3.88 11.45 22.93
C GLN A 54 2.49 11.60 22.31
N THR A 55 2.32 11.15 21.06
CA THR A 55 1.06 11.33 20.33
C THR A 55 0.02 10.29 20.70
N MET A 56 0.41 9.02 20.73
CA MET A 56 -0.49 7.90 21.03
C MET A 56 -0.59 7.60 22.52
N ARG A 57 0.30 8.18 23.35
CA ARG A 57 0.40 7.95 24.80
C ARG A 57 0.51 6.48 25.17
N ARG A 58 1.13 5.70 24.27
CA ARG A 58 1.45 4.28 24.45
C ARG A 58 2.93 4.14 24.77
N TYR A 59 3.32 3.06 25.40
CA TYR A 59 4.74 2.77 25.65
C TYR A 59 5.19 1.59 24.81
N VAL A 60 6.39 1.68 24.26
CA VAL A 60 7.06 0.54 23.63
C VAL A 60 7.46 -0.44 24.74
N ARG A 61 7.07 -1.71 24.59
CA ARG A 61 7.33 -2.73 25.60
C ARG A 61 8.83 -3.01 25.74
N ARG A 62 9.25 -3.32 26.96
CA ARG A 62 10.65 -3.69 27.21
C ARG A 62 10.99 -4.95 26.41
N GLY A 63 12.11 -4.92 25.68
CA GLY A 63 12.56 -6.02 24.83
C GLY A 63 11.99 -5.99 23.40
N ALA A 64 11.10 -5.04 23.07
CA ALA A 64 10.67 -4.84 21.69
C ALA A 64 11.87 -4.49 20.80
N ARG A 65 11.94 -5.11 19.63
CA ARG A 65 12.98 -4.84 18.63
C ARG A 65 12.51 -3.74 17.68
N GLY A 66 13.27 -2.65 17.64
CA GLY A 66 13.02 -1.59 16.66
C GLY A 66 13.37 -2.07 15.25
N ILE A 67 12.55 -1.68 14.29
CA ILE A 67 12.77 -1.90 12.86
C ILE A 67 13.66 -0.75 12.37
N ALA A 68 14.83 -1.08 11.85
CA ALA A 68 15.83 -0.09 11.40
C ALA A 68 15.49 0.43 10.00
N LEU A 69 15.34 1.73 9.86
CA LEU A 69 15.09 2.41 8.58
C LEU A 69 16.13 3.50 8.35
N PRO A 70 16.50 3.80 7.09
CA PRO A 70 17.37 4.94 6.77
C PRO A 70 16.76 6.27 7.23
N ASN A 71 17.61 7.19 7.68
CA ASN A 71 17.21 8.54 8.09
C ASN A 71 18.03 9.61 7.35
N GLY A 72 18.26 9.46 6.05
CA GLY A 72 19.15 10.33 5.28
C GLY A 72 20.60 10.32 5.80
N ALA A 73 21.52 10.96 5.10
CA ALA A 73 22.92 11.17 5.53
C ALA A 73 23.64 9.97 6.22
N GLY A 74 23.21 8.73 5.92
CA GLY A 74 23.78 7.50 6.49
C GLY A 74 23.34 7.17 7.92
N ALA A 75 22.45 7.96 8.54
CA ALA A 75 21.90 7.69 9.84
C ALA A 75 20.76 6.64 9.77
N VAL A 76 20.48 6.03 10.93
CA VAL A 76 19.39 5.05 11.09
C VAL A 76 18.37 5.60 12.08
N ARG A 77 17.09 5.48 11.73
CA ARG A 77 15.96 5.68 12.66
C ARG A 77 15.29 4.35 12.95
N TYR A 78 14.65 4.25 14.09
CA TYR A 78 13.91 3.06 14.48
C TYR A 78 12.41 3.34 14.53
N VAL A 79 11.63 2.43 13.97
CA VAL A 79 10.18 2.38 14.14
C VAL A 79 9.79 1.11 14.86
N PHE A 80 8.64 1.12 15.53
CA PHE A 80 8.10 0.01 16.29
C PHE A 80 6.69 -0.28 15.81
N ASP A 81 6.33 -1.55 15.73
CA ASP A 81 4.96 -1.96 15.41
C ASP A 81 4.01 -1.70 16.59
N GLY A 82 2.76 -1.40 16.29
CA GLY A 82 1.71 -1.21 17.28
C GLY A 82 1.52 -2.40 18.23
N ALA A 83 1.76 -3.62 17.73
CA ALA A 83 1.72 -4.84 18.52
C ALA A 83 2.81 -4.90 19.61
N ASP A 84 3.92 -4.16 19.44
CA ASP A 84 4.99 -4.04 20.43
C ASP A 84 4.72 -2.97 21.49
N THR A 85 3.58 -2.30 21.43
CA THR A 85 3.24 -1.23 22.36
C THR A 85 2.23 -1.71 23.41
N GLY A 86 2.31 -1.12 24.60
CA GLY A 86 1.32 -1.29 25.66
C GLY A 86 0.50 -0.03 25.86
N ALA A 87 -0.77 -0.20 26.28
CA ALA A 87 -1.68 0.89 26.59
C ALA A 87 -1.57 1.33 28.05
N ARG A 88 -1.70 2.65 28.29
CA ARG A 88 -1.96 3.27 29.57
C ARG A 88 -3.42 3.72 29.62
N LYS A 89 -3.93 4.12 30.78
CA LYS A 89 -5.31 4.59 30.94
C LYS A 89 -5.67 5.77 29.98
N SER A 90 -4.67 6.59 29.62
CA SER A 90 -4.81 7.74 28.71
C SER A 90 -4.38 7.45 27.26
N SER A 91 -4.08 6.21 26.93
CA SER A 91 -3.60 5.85 25.59
C SER A 91 -4.71 5.98 24.54
N ARG A 92 -4.31 6.47 23.38
CA ARG A 92 -5.17 6.41 22.19
C ARG A 92 -5.16 5.00 21.61
N GLU A 93 -6.29 4.59 21.09
CA GLU A 93 -6.42 3.33 20.35
C GLU A 93 -5.67 3.42 19.00
N VAL A 94 -5.05 2.32 18.61
CA VAL A 94 -4.43 2.19 17.28
C VAL A 94 -5.56 1.85 16.31
N LYS A 95 -6.25 2.88 15.81
CA LYS A 95 -7.33 2.70 14.84
C LYS A 95 -6.77 2.68 13.42
N THR A 96 -6.88 1.54 12.77
CA THR A 96 -6.75 1.42 11.32
C THR A 96 -8.12 1.59 10.69
N TRP A 97 -8.21 2.35 9.60
CA TRP A 97 -9.47 2.47 8.88
C TRP A 97 -9.88 1.12 8.27
N ALA A 98 -11.16 0.89 8.15
CA ALA A 98 -11.74 -0.28 7.52
C ALA A 98 -12.83 0.13 6.53
N LEU A 99 -12.87 -0.51 5.39
CA LEU A 99 -14.00 -0.43 4.47
C LEU A 99 -15.09 -1.38 5.00
N ASP A 100 -16.30 -0.84 5.21
CA ASP A 100 -17.45 -1.57 5.66
C ASP A 100 -18.72 -1.13 4.91
N GLU A 101 -19.85 -1.75 5.20
CA GLU A 101 -21.12 -1.46 4.52
C GLU A 101 -21.58 0.00 4.71
N ASN A 102 -21.25 0.64 5.84
CA ASN A 102 -21.71 2.00 6.15
C ASN A 102 -20.98 3.06 5.32
N ASN A 103 -19.69 2.85 5.05
CA ASN A 103 -18.87 3.82 4.33
C ASN A 103 -18.65 3.46 2.83
N ARG A 104 -19.13 2.30 2.39
CA ARG A 104 -18.93 1.76 1.04
C ARG A 104 -19.41 2.72 -0.06
N GLU A 105 -20.61 3.28 0.09
CA GLU A 105 -21.20 4.20 -0.89
C GLU A 105 -20.39 5.50 -0.99
N ALA A 106 -19.99 6.07 0.15
CA ALA A 106 -19.16 7.28 0.18
C ALA A 106 -17.80 7.05 -0.50
N VAL A 107 -17.19 5.87 -0.29
CA VAL A 107 -15.93 5.49 -0.94
C VAL A 107 -16.13 5.30 -2.44
N ALA A 108 -17.19 4.59 -2.88
CA ALA A 108 -17.49 4.39 -4.30
C ALA A 108 -17.67 5.72 -5.03
N HIS A 109 -18.41 6.66 -4.45
CA HIS A 109 -18.60 7.99 -5.01
C HIS A 109 -17.30 8.81 -5.07
N ALA A 110 -16.46 8.71 -4.03
CA ALA A 110 -15.18 9.40 -4.01
C ALA A 110 -14.20 8.85 -5.08
N LEU A 111 -14.19 7.53 -5.30
CA LEU A 111 -13.40 6.90 -6.36
C LEU A 111 -13.91 7.31 -7.75
N GLU A 112 -15.22 7.34 -7.97
CA GLU A 112 -15.80 7.82 -9.22
C GLU A 112 -15.44 9.29 -9.49
N THR A 113 -15.56 10.15 -8.48
CA THR A 113 -15.25 11.57 -8.60
C THR A 113 -13.77 11.82 -8.89
N GLN A 114 -12.87 11.09 -8.21
CA GLN A 114 -11.43 11.31 -8.30
C GLN A 114 -10.79 10.65 -9.53
N TYR A 115 -11.25 9.47 -9.91
CA TYR A 115 -10.62 8.63 -10.92
C TYR A 115 -11.49 8.36 -12.15
N GLY A 116 -12.76 8.78 -12.14
CA GLY A 116 -13.71 8.53 -13.22
C GLY A 116 -14.25 7.09 -13.27
N SER A 117 -13.85 6.24 -12.35
CA SER A 117 -14.28 4.83 -12.32
C SER A 117 -15.69 4.69 -11.78
N ALA A 118 -16.60 4.18 -12.61
CA ALA A 118 -18.03 4.20 -12.34
C ALA A 118 -18.43 3.38 -11.11
N ALA A 119 -19.18 3.98 -10.18
CA ALA A 119 -19.64 3.34 -8.94
C ALA A 119 -20.45 2.04 -9.17
N LYS A 120 -21.14 1.93 -10.31
CA LYS A 120 -21.90 0.72 -10.71
C LYS A 120 -21.04 -0.55 -10.82
N LEU A 121 -19.73 -0.43 -10.93
CA LEU A 121 -18.79 -1.56 -10.96
C LEU A 121 -18.62 -2.22 -9.58
N GLY A 122 -19.09 -1.55 -8.52
CA GLY A 122 -18.74 -1.90 -7.15
C GLY A 122 -17.28 -1.58 -6.82
N ILE A 123 -16.94 -1.54 -5.54
CA ILE A 123 -15.59 -1.11 -5.11
C ILE A 123 -14.47 -1.92 -5.76
N ALA A 124 -14.61 -3.23 -5.82
CA ALA A 124 -13.55 -4.07 -6.39
C ALA A 124 -13.34 -3.81 -7.88
N GLY A 125 -14.42 -3.69 -8.65
CA GLY A 125 -14.33 -3.34 -10.07
C GLY A 125 -13.75 -1.93 -10.30
N GLN A 126 -14.11 -0.97 -9.44
CA GLN A 126 -13.51 0.38 -9.47
C GLN A 126 -12.00 0.31 -9.18
N LEU A 127 -11.57 -0.45 -8.17
CA LEU A 127 -10.15 -0.58 -7.83
C LEU A 127 -9.35 -1.25 -8.95
N GLU A 128 -9.93 -2.24 -9.63
CA GLU A 128 -9.32 -2.89 -10.79
C GLU A 128 -9.16 -1.90 -11.96
N GLU A 129 -10.23 -1.19 -12.33
CA GLU A 129 -10.19 -0.18 -13.40
C GLU A 129 -9.16 0.94 -13.08
N ILE A 130 -9.12 1.42 -11.84
CA ILE A 130 -8.17 2.42 -11.38
C ILE A 130 -6.74 1.89 -11.48
N ALA A 131 -6.49 0.66 -11.05
CA ALA A 131 -5.16 0.06 -11.13
C ALA A 131 -4.66 -0.04 -12.58
N MET A 132 -5.53 -0.41 -13.52
CA MET A 132 -5.22 -0.44 -14.95
C MET A 132 -4.92 0.96 -15.48
N GLN A 133 -5.79 1.92 -15.25
CA GLN A 133 -5.63 3.29 -15.77
C GLN A 133 -4.39 3.97 -15.21
N GLN A 134 -4.17 3.88 -13.90
CA GLN A 134 -3.00 4.47 -13.25
C GLN A 134 -1.68 3.85 -13.73
N SER A 135 -1.66 2.54 -14.02
CA SER A 135 -0.48 1.88 -14.60
C SER A 135 -0.21 2.31 -16.04
N MET A 136 -1.25 2.58 -16.83
CA MET A 136 -1.12 3.16 -18.18
C MET A 136 -0.57 4.59 -18.12
N ASP A 137 -1.14 5.42 -17.25
CA ASP A 137 -0.72 6.81 -17.11
C ASP A 137 0.74 6.90 -16.61
N TYR A 138 1.11 6.03 -15.65
CA TYR A 138 2.48 5.97 -15.15
C TYR A 138 3.47 5.61 -16.25
N TRP A 139 3.16 4.62 -17.10
CA TRP A 139 4.00 4.28 -18.25
C TRP A 139 4.21 5.47 -19.18
N GLN A 140 3.17 6.20 -19.53
CA GLN A 140 3.27 7.35 -20.43
C GLN A 140 4.25 8.42 -19.95
N TRP A 141 4.36 8.61 -18.62
CA TRP A 141 5.26 9.61 -18.04
C TRP A 141 6.66 9.10 -17.74
N HIS A 142 6.84 7.79 -17.58
CA HIS A 142 8.10 7.20 -17.10
C HIS A 142 8.74 6.21 -18.09
N GLN A 143 8.22 6.08 -19.31
CA GLN A 143 8.69 5.08 -20.28
C GLN A 143 10.19 5.16 -20.58
N ASP A 144 10.73 6.36 -20.72
CA ASP A 144 12.15 6.54 -21.03
C ASP A 144 13.06 6.06 -19.88
N GLU A 145 12.65 6.32 -18.63
CA GLU A 145 13.34 5.84 -17.45
C GLU A 145 13.25 4.32 -17.35
N LEU A 146 12.04 3.76 -17.51
CA LEU A 146 11.80 2.33 -17.42
C LEU A 146 12.57 1.53 -18.48
N ARG A 147 12.70 2.05 -19.70
CA ARG A 147 13.52 1.44 -20.76
C ARG A 147 14.99 1.38 -20.37
N GLY A 148 15.51 2.41 -19.72
CA GLY A 148 16.92 2.47 -19.30
C GLY A 148 17.28 1.54 -18.14
N ILE A 149 16.30 0.99 -17.43
CA ILE A 149 16.55 0.19 -16.22
C ILE A 149 16.40 -1.32 -16.44
N VAL A 150 15.87 -1.76 -17.57
CA VAL A 150 15.62 -3.20 -17.82
C VAL A 150 16.83 -3.98 -18.30
N ASP A 151 17.95 -3.32 -18.57
CA ASP A 151 19.21 -3.96 -18.97
C ASP A 151 19.61 -5.06 -17.97
N GLY A 152 19.99 -6.21 -18.49
CA GLY A 152 20.35 -7.39 -17.70
C GLY A 152 19.16 -8.14 -17.07
N SER A 153 17.93 -7.66 -17.22
CA SER A 153 16.72 -8.40 -16.81
C SER A 153 16.20 -9.31 -17.93
N PHE A 154 15.17 -10.10 -17.63
CA PHE A 154 14.50 -10.90 -18.68
C PHE A 154 13.75 -10.02 -19.70
N LEU A 155 13.58 -8.73 -19.44
CA LEU A 155 12.96 -7.76 -20.31
C LEU A 155 13.93 -7.08 -21.30
N GLU A 156 15.24 -7.31 -21.19
CA GLU A 156 16.26 -6.62 -22.00
C GLU A 156 16.04 -6.74 -23.52
N GLY A 157 15.48 -7.85 -23.96
CA GLY A 157 15.21 -8.08 -25.40
C GLY A 157 13.84 -7.60 -25.88
N TYR A 158 13.03 -6.97 -25.03
CA TYR A 158 11.70 -6.53 -25.40
C TYR A 158 11.73 -5.25 -26.22
N ASP A 159 10.92 -5.20 -27.27
CA ASP A 159 10.63 -3.92 -27.94
C ASP A 159 9.76 -3.04 -27.04
N GLU A 160 9.56 -1.80 -27.45
CA GLU A 160 8.81 -0.81 -26.70
C GLU A 160 7.40 -1.26 -26.35
N LEU A 161 6.69 -1.87 -27.30
CA LEU A 161 5.30 -2.30 -27.08
C LEU A 161 5.23 -3.47 -26.10
N ASN A 162 6.12 -4.45 -26.23
CA ASN A 162 6.17 -5.59 -25.32
C ASN A 162 6.57 -5.18 -23.91
N LEU A 163 7.51 -4.22 -23.78
CA LEU A 163 7.91 -3.68 -22.48
C LEU A 163 6.76 -2.89 -21.82
N GLU A 164 6.03 -2.08 -22.60
CA GLU A 164 4.82 -1.40 -22.11
C GLU A 164 3.81 -2.40 -21.56
N ILE A 165 3.50 -3.44 -22.34
CA ILE A 165 2.53 -4.48 -21.96
C ILE A 165 3.00 -5.19 -20.68
N ALA A 166 4.27 -5.58 -20.59
CA ALA A 166 4.84 -6.24 -19.42
C ALA A 166 4.75 -5.36 -18.17
N PHE A 167 5.13 -4.07 -18.29
CA PHE A 167 5.01 -3.12 -17.17
C PHE A 167 3.55 -2.95 -16.73
N ARG A 168 2.66 -2.60 -17.66
CA ARG A 168 1.26 -2.29 -17.36
C ARG A 168 0.55 -3.46 -16.71
N ASN A 169 0.73 -4.68 -17.23
CA ASN A 169 0.09 -5.87 -16.68
C ASN A 169 0.60 -6.16 -15.26
N THR A 170 1.92 -6.17 -15.08
CA THR A 170 2.53 -6.48 -13.77
C THR A 170 2.20 -5.41 -12.73
N ALA A 171 2.27 -4.13 -13.11
CA ALA A 171 1.94 -3.02 -12.23
C ALA A 171 0.44 -3.03 -11.86
N ALA A 172 -0.46 -3.15 -12.84
CA ALA A 172 -1.89 -3.17 -12.61
C ALA A 172 -2.32 -4.33 -11.70
N ALA A 173 -1.83 -5.55 -11.96
CA ALA A 173 -2.14 -6.71 -11.12
C ALA A 173 -1.63 -6.52 -9.68
N SER A 174 -0.41 -5.99 -9.50
CA SER A 174 0.17 -5.76 -8.19
C SER A 174 -0.53 -4.64 -7.42
N VAL A 175 -0.87 -3.52 -8.08
CA VAL A 175 -1.65 -2.42 -7.49
C VAL A 175 -3.04 -2.92 -7.09
N LYS A 176 -3.77 -3.60 -8.00
CA LYS A 176 -5.06 -4.24 -7.71
C LYS A 176 -4.96 -5.11 -6.46
N TYR A 177 -3.93 -5.98 -6.39
CA TYR A 177 -3.73 -6.85 -5.24
C TYR A 177 -3.55 -6.08 -3.93
N MET A 178 -2.72 -5.02 -3.92
CA MET A 178 -2.52 -4.18 -2.74
C MET A 178 -3.81 -3.48 -2.31
N LEU A 179 -4.56 -2.91 -3.25
CA LEU A 179 -5.81 -2.19 -2.99
C LEU A 179 -6.87 -3.12 -2.40
N LEU A 180 -7.10 -4.29 -3.03
CA LEU A 180 -8.06 -5.29 -2.55
C LEU A 180 -7.66 -5.85 -1.19
N SER A 181 -6.37 -6.14 -0.98
CA SER A 181 -5.85 -6.63 0.30
C SER A 181 -6.07 -5.62 1.42
N ARG A 182 -5.80 -4.33 1.18
CA ARG A 182 -5.98 -3.28 2.19
C ARG A 182 -7.44 -3.01 2.51
N CYS A 183 -8.32 -3.16 1.53
CA CYS A 183 -9.76 -3.04 1.68
C CYS A 183 -10.44 -4.31 2.23
N ASN A 184 -9.68 -5.36 2.51
CA ASN A 184 -10.17 -6.69 2.95
C ASN A 184 -11.10 -7.37 1.93
N LEU A 185 -10.92 -7.07 0.64
CA LEU A 185 -11.68 -7.62 -0.48
C LEU A 185 -10.97 -8.78 -1.19
N ALA A 186 -9.69 -9.02 -0.89
CA ALA A 186 -8.88 -10.03 -1.58
C ALA A 186 -9.40 -11.48 -1.42
N ARG A 187 -10.21 -11.75 -0.40
CA ARG A 187 -10.84 -13.07 -0.19
C ARG A 187 -12.05 -13.29 -1.09
N GLU A 188 -12.74 -12.23 -1.46
CA GLU A 188 -13.94 -12.28 -2.32
C GLU A 188 -13.54 -12.29 -3.80
N TYR A 189 -12.45 -11.61 -4.12
CA TYR A 189 -11.88 -11.48 -5.45
C TYR A 189 -10.56 -12.23 -5.50
N GLN A 190 -10.61 -13.52 -5.85
CA GLN A 190 -9.42 -14.34 -6.01
C GLN A 190 -8.59 -13.77 -7.16
N ILE A 191 -7.38 -13.30 -6.81
CA ILE A 191 -6.37 -12.97 -7.81
C ILE A 191 -5.56 -14.25 -8.02
N GLU A 192 -5.60 -14.75 -9.24
CA GLU A 192 -4.85 -15.97 -9.58
C GLU A 192 -3.34 -15.66 -9.54
N PRO A 193 -2.51 -16.60 -9.03
CA PRO A 193 -1.06 -16.39 -8.96
C PRO A 193 -0.44 -16.03 -10.32
N GLU A 194 -1.02 -16.51 -11.40
CA GLU A 194 -0.60 -16.25 -12.77
C GLU A 194 -0.69 -14.76 -13.15
N GLU A 195 -1.65 -14.02 -12.58
CA GLU A 195 -1.77 -12.58 -12.82
C GLU A 195 -0.55 -11.80 -12.27
N LEU A 196 0.11 -12.32 -11.25
CA LEU A 196 1.29 -11.72 -10.63
C LEU A 196 2.61 -12.26 -11.20
N ALA A 197 2.57 -13.29 -12.04
CA ALA A 197 3.77 -13.97 -12.53
C ALA A 197 4.71 -13.06 -13.34
N GLY A 198 4.19 -12.01 -13.97
CA GLY A 198 4.99 -11.02 -14.70
C GLY A 198 6.09 -10.37 -13.87
N VAL A 199 5.98 -10.37 -12.52
CA VAL A 199 7.03 -9.84 -11.65
C VAL A 199 8.37 -10.54 -11.83
N LEU A 200 8.37 -11.82 -12.21
CA LEU A 200 9.58 -12.62 -12.37
C LEU A 200 10.48 -12.12 -13.51
N GLU A 201 9.94 -11.35 -14.45
CA GLU A 201 10.69 -10.75 -15.55
C GLU A 201 11.53 -9.56 -15.09
N TRP A 202 11.15 -8.91 -13.96
CA TRP A 202 11.83 -7.76 -13.35
C TRP A 202 12.95 -8.20 -12.39
N ASN A 203 13.79 -9.12 -12.82
CA ASN A 203 14.71 -9.91 -11.97
C ASN A 203 16.07 -9.26 -11.67
N THR A 204 16.30 -7.99 -12.05
CA THR A 204 17.45 -7.21 -11.58
C THR A 204 17.08 -6.29 -10.41
N SER A 205 18.07 -5.85 -9.63
CA SER A 205 17.84 -4.89 -8.53
C SER A 205 17.25 -3.57 -9.02
N ALA A 206 17.72 -3.08 -10.18
CA ALA A 206 17.22 -1.83 -10.76
C ALA A 206 15.79 -1.98 -11.24
N ALA A 207 15.50 -3.00 -12.07
CA ALA A 207 14.17 -3.25 -12.61
C ALA A 207 13.15 -3.53 -11.49
N SER A 208 13.47 -4.41 -10.53
CA SER A 208 12.57 -4.71 -9.40
C SER A 208 12.33 -3.50 -8.50
N SER A 209 13.33 -2.61 -8.33
CA SER A 209 13.16 -1.40 -7.53
C SER A 209 12.29 -0.37 -8.24
N ALA A 210 12.44 -0.21 -9.56
CA ALA A 210 11.61 0.69 -10.35
C ALA A 210 10.14 0.24 -10.36
N LEU A 211 9.89 -1.04 -10.65
CA LEU A 211 8.56 -1.62 -10.62
C LEU A 211 7.90 -1.46 -9.24
N GLY A 212 8.61 -1.83 -8.17
CA GLY A 212 8.08 -1.75 -6.81
C GLY A 212 7.82 -0.31 -6.34
N SER A 213 8.66 0.65 -6.76
CA SER A 213 8.44 2.07 -6.47
C SER A 213 7.18 2.59 -7.16
N ALA A 214 6.98 2.25 -8.43
CA ALA A 214 5.78 2.58 -9.18
C ALA A 214 4.52 2.02 -8.50
N ILE A 215 4.51 0.73 -8.16
CA ILE A 215 3.38 0.06 -7.50
C ILE A 215 3.08 0.70 -6.14
N SER A 216 4.10 1.01 -5.35
CA SER A 216 3.94 1.66 -4.04
C SER A 216 3.31 3.05 -4.18
N GLU A 217 3.80 3.87 -5.11
CA GLU A 217 3.29 5.22 -5.38
C GLU A 217 1.83 5.20 -5.84
N LEU A 218 1.51 4.37 -6.84
CA LEU A 218 0.16 4.23 -7.37
C LEU A 218 -0.83 3.77 -6.30
N SER A 219 -0.44 2.76 -5.51
CA SER A 219 -1.28 2.23 -4.43
C SER A 219 -1.47 3.23 -3.30
N GLU A 220 -0.41 3.97 -2.92
CA GLU A 220 -0.48 4.99 -1.87
C GLU A 220 -1.51 6.07 -2.19
N GLY A 221 -1.51 6.58 -3.43
CA GLY A 221 -2.45 7.62 -3.87
C GLY A 221 -3.90 7.21 -3.65
N VAL A 222 -4.27 6.03 -4.14
CA VAL A 222 -5.64 5.49 -4.04
C VAL A 222 -6.01 5.18 -2.57
N LEU A 223 -5.14 4.52 -1.82
CA LEU A 223 -5.40 4.15 -0.43
C LEU A 223 -5.51 5.37 0.49
N ARG A 224 -4.76 6.44 0.22
CA ARG A 224 -4.90 7.70 0.95
C ARG A 224 -6.24 8.38 0.66
N GLN A 225 -6.74 8.30 -0.58
CA GLN A 225 -8.05 8.82 -0.93
C GLN A 225 -9.16 8.05 -0.19
N ILE A 226 -9.10 6.73 -0.18
CA ILE A 226 -10.05 5.87 0.55
C ILE A 226 -10.00 6.18 2.06
N GLU A 227 -8.81 6.22 2.66
CA GLU A 227 -8.65 6.57 4.08
C GLU A 227 -9.26 7.93 4.41
N ARG A 228 -9.01 8.93 3.57
CA ARG A 228 -9.53 10.29 3.78
C ARG A 228 -11.05 10.29 3.76
N THR A 229 -11.65 9.61 2.80
CA THR A 229 -13.11 9.51 2.66
C THR A 229 -13.74 8.81 3.87
N ILE A 230 -13.20 7.67 4.28
CA ILE A 230 -13.68 6.93 5.46
C ILE A 230 -13.59 7.79 6.72
N ARG A 231 -12.46 8.48 6.94
CA ARG A 231 -12.30 9.36 8.11
C ARG A 231 -13.22 10.58 8.07
N GLN A 232 -13.57 11.10 6.91
CA GLN A 232 -14.56 12.16 6.76
C GLN A 232 -15.96 11.66 7.10
N TYR A 233 -16.32 10.50 6.58
CA TYR A 233 -17.59 9.83 6.89
C TYR A 233 -17.75 9.57 8.39
N GLU A 234 -16.76 8.97 9.06
CA GLU A 234 -16.76 8.72 10.51
C GLU A 234 -16.94 10.02 11.33
N ARG A 235 -16.39 11.14 10.86
CA ARG A 235 -16.51 12.44 11.54
C ARG A 235 -17.91 13.03 11.38
N SER A 236 -18.55 12.92 10.22
CA SER A 236 -19.91 13.40 10.00
C SER A 236 -20.90 12.63 10.89
N GLN A 237 -20.82 11.30 10.93
CA GLN A 237 -21.68 10.48 11.78
C GLN A 237 -21.55 10.84 13.26
N ASN A 238 -20.33 11.03 13.77
CA ASN A 238 -20.10 11.45 15.16
C ASN A 238 -20.59 12.88 15.46
N HIS A 239 -20.76 13.73 14.45
CA HIS A 239 -21.30 15.07 14.61
C HIS A 239 -22.83 15.03 14.72
N ASP A 240 -23.46 14.27 13.84
CA ASP A 240 -24.91 14.10 13.79
C ASP A 240 -25.44 13.46 15.08
N GLU A 241 -24.81 12.39 15.56
CA GLU A 241 -25.13 11.76 16.84
C GLU A 241 -25.05 12.73 18.04
N ARG A 242 -24.14 13.69 18.02
CA ARG A 242 -24.03 14.69 19.08
C ARG A 242 -25.11 15.76 18.99
N THR A 243 -25.55 16.11 17.80
CA THR A 243 -26.59 17.11 17.57
C THR A 243 -27.95 16.56 17.98
N ASP A 244 -28.27 15.33 17.64
CA ASP A 244 -29.52 14.64 18.03
C ASP A 244 -29.68 14.53 19.55
N VAL A 245 -28.61 14.26 20.28
CA VAL A 245 -28.60 14.21 21.77
C VAL A 245 -28.87 15.57 22.41
N TYR A 246 -28.59 16.68 21.71
CA TYR A 246 -28.89 18.03 22.23
C TYR A 246 -30.28 18.52 21.88
N GLU A 247 -30.91 18.01 20.81
CA GLU A 247 -32.31 18.35 20.45
C GLU A 247 -33.37 17.58 21.24
N GLU A 248 -33.00 16.41 21.81
CA GLU A 248 -33.89 15.62 22.68
C GLU A 248 -33.87 16.05 24.17
N ARG A 249 -33.19 17.13 24.53
CA ARG A 249 -33.14 17.69 25.91
C ARG A 249 -33.79 19.05 25.99
#